data_48e055568a6ad9825bdbee95014de57e
#
_entry.id   48e055568a6ad9825bdbee95014de57e
#
_cell.length_a   1.000
_cell.length_b   1.000
_cell.length_c   1.000
_cell.angle_alpha   90.00
_cell.angle_beta   90.00
_cell.angle_gamma   90.00
#
_symmetry.space_group_name_H-M   'P 1'
#
loop_
_entity.id
_entity.type
_entity.pdbx_description
1 polymer ?
#
loop_
_entity_poly.entity_id
_entity_poly.type
_entity_poly.pdbx_seq_one_letter_code
_entity_poly.pdbx_strand_id
1 'polypeptide(L)'
;VGAQGQIMDVSEKTWIFLILSGIATGASWLCYFRALQIGDVNRVVPIDKSSTILTIILAFIFFREEISALKLVCVVLITIGTYMMITKKEISQDEQDKTKGSHGWLFYAVLSAVFASLTSILGKVGIEEINSNLGTAIRTAVVLIMAWIVVFVTGKQHTIKHIEKNE
;
A
#
# COMPACT_ATOMS: atom_id res chain seq x y z
N VAL A 1 8.54 6.83 24.78
CA VAL A 1 8.05 7.87 25.65
C VAL A 1 9.12 8.97 25.65
N GLY A 2 8.81 10.16 25.11
CA GLY A 2 9.77 11.27 25.01
C GLY A 2 10.05 11.80 23.61
N ALA A 3 9.42 11.25 22.54
CA ALA A 3 9.60 11.73 21.17
C ALA A 3 8.88 13.07 20.89
N GLN A 4 8.14 13.62 21.85
CA GLN A 4 7.38 14.85 21.67
C GLN A 4 8.29 16.09 21.48
N GLY A 5 9.49 16.10 22.10
CA GLY A 5 10.47 17.16 21.88
C GLY A 5 11.11 17.16 20.50
N GLN A 6 11.15 16.02 19.83
CA GLN A 6 11.76 15.89 18.50
C GLN A 6 10.88 16.44 17.36
N ILE A 7 9.58 16.70 17.61
CA ILE A 7 8.67 17.23 16.59
C ILE A 7 9.09 18.61 16.11
N MET A 8 9.70 19.43 16.98
CA MET A 8 10.17 20.77 16.64
C MET A 8 11.51 20.77 15.89
N ASP A 9 12.29 19.69 16.00
CA ASP A 9 13.60 19.55 15.36
C ASP A 9 13.54 18.77 14.04
N VAL A 10 12.32 18.39 13.59
CA VAL A 10 12.13 17.65 12.35
C VAL A 10 12.44 18.55 11.15
N SER A 11 13.38 18.13 10.31
CA SER A 11 13.77 18.81 9.08
C SER A 11 12.58 18.98 8.13
N GLU A 12 12.50 20.09 7.38
CA GLU A 12 11.48 20.33 6.36
C GLU A 12 11.48 19.20 5.32
N LYS A 13 12.64 18.69 4.97
CA LYS A 13 12.80 17.53 4.07
C LYS A 13 12.04 16.31 4.61
N THR A 14 12.23 15.98 5.86
CA THR A 14 11.56 14.86 6.55
C THR A 14 10.03 15.01 6.51
N TRP A 15 9.52 16.21 6.80
CA TRP A 15 8.09 16.49 6.71
C TRP A 15 7.53 16.26 5.32
N ILE A 16 8.19 16.76 4.27
CA ILE A 16 7.77 16.58 2.88
C ILE A 16 7.72 15.09 2.51
N PHE A 17 8.76 14.33 2.84
CA PHE A 17 8.82 12.90 2.50
C PHE A 17 7.77 12.07 3.27
N LEU A 18 7.51 12.38 4.55
CA LEU A 18 6.50 11.69 5.34
C LEU A 18 5.08 12.01 4.88
N ILE A 19 4.80 13.26 4.52
CA ILE A 19 3.50 13.67 3.97
C ILE A 19 3.28 12.99 2.61
N LEU A 20 4.25 13.03 1.71
CA LEU A 20 4.19 12.34 0.42
C LEU A 20 4.00 10.83 0.59
N SER A 21 4.69 10.20 1.55
CA SER A 21 4.53 8.79 1.88
C SER A 21 3.11 8.49 2.39
N GLY A 22 2.54 9.35 3.22
CA GLY A 22 1.17 9.23 3.69
C GLY A 22 0.14 9.34 2.57
N ILE A 23 0.33 10.32 1.65
CA ILE A 23 -0.52 10.50 0.48
C ILE A 23 -0.42 9.28 -0.45
N ALA A 24 0.79 8.78 -0.72
CA ALA A 24 1.00 7.58 -1.51
C ALA A 24 0.32 6.34 -0.88
N THR A 25 0.35 6.22 0.45
CA THR A 25 -0.37 5.16 1.19
C THR A 25 -1.87 5.25 0.94
N GLY A 26 -2.46 6.44 1.11
CA GLY A 26 -3.89 6.64 0.87
C GLY A 26 -4.28 6.36 -0.59
N ALA A 27 -3.49 6.82 -1.55
CA ALA A 27 -3.69 6.56 -2.97
C ALA A 27 -3.61 5.05 -3.29
N SER A 28 -2.63 4.33 -2.70
CA SER A 28 -2.51 2.88 -2.83
C SER A 28 -3.79 2.19 -2.35
N TRP A 29 -4.29 2.53 -1.18
CA TRP A 29 -5.52 1.93 -0.63
C TRP A 29 -6.75 2.21 -1.49
N LEU A 30 -6.89 3.43 -2.00
CA LEU A 30 -8.01 3.77 -2.91
C LEU A 30 -7.98 2.92 -4.17
N CYS A 31 -6.80 2.79 -4.80
CA CYS A 31 -6.61 1.95 -5.97
C CYS A 31 -6.87 0.47 -5.65
N TYR A 32 -6.36 -0.01 -4.52
CA TYR A 32 -6.55 -1.39 -4.07
C TYR A 32 -8.02 -1.74 -3.86
N PHE A 33 -8.75 -0.93 -3.08
CA PHE A 33 -10.17 -1.16 -2.85
C PHE A 33 -10.99 -1.03 -4.14
N ARG A 34 -10.60 -0.13 -5.05
CA ARG A 34 -11.24 -0.04 -6.36
C ARG A 34 -10.98 -1.29 -7.20
N ALA A 35 -9.76 -1.79 -7.20
CA ALA A 35 -9.42 -3.05 -7.88
C ALA A 35 -10.23 -4.22 -7.33
N LEU A 36 -10.40 -4.32 -5.99
CA LEU A 36 -11.22 -5.36 -5.35
C LEU A 36 -12.71 -5.27 -5.69
N GLN A 37 -13.23 -4.06 -5.92
CA GLN A 37 -14.65 -3.87 -6.29
C GLN A 37 -14.98 -4.34 -7.71
N ILE A 38 -14.02 -4.25 -8.63
CA ILE A 38 -14.23 -4.54 -10.06
C ILE A 38 -13.50 -5.80 -10.55
N GLY A 39 -12.66 -6.37 -9.71
CA GLY A 39 -11.85 -7.55 -10.03
C GLY A 39 -12.01 -8.69 -9.02
N ASP A 40 -11.42 -9.84 -9.35
CA ASP A 40 -11.36 -10.98 -8.43
C ASP A 40 -10.27 -10.74 -7.36
N VAL A 41 -10.65 -10.88 -6.09
CA VAL A 41 -9.76 -10.74 -4.92
C VAL A 41 -8.49 -11.59 -5.07
N ASN A 42 -8.61 -12.81 -5.59
CA ASN A 42 -7.48 -13.73 -5.71
C ASN A 42 -6.49 -13.36 -6.81
N ARG A 43 -6.88 -12.50 -7.72
CA ARG A 43 -5.99 -11.93 -8.75
C ARG A 43 -5.44 -10.58 -8.30
N VAL A 44 -6.24 -9.77 -7.63
CA VAL A 44 -5.84 -8.42 -7.15
C VAL A 44 -4.82 -8.51 -6.03
N VAL A 45 -5.05 -9.38 -5.01
CA VAL A 45 -4.17 -9.49 -3.84
C VAL A 45 -2.73 -9.89 -4.21
N PRO A 46 -2.47 -10.89 -5.04
CA PRO A 46 -1.11 -11.24 -5.46
C PRO A 46 -0.38 -10.10 -6.18
N ILE A 47 -1.09 -9.36 -7.03
CA ILE A 47 -0.52 -8.20 -7.74
C ILE A 47 -0.15 -7.10 -6.75
N ASP A 48 -1.02 -6.79 -5.80
CA ASP A 48 -0.72 -5.81 -4.75
C ASP A 48 0.50 -6.25 -3.91
N LYS A 49 0.60 -7.53 -3.54
CA LYS A 49 1.75 -8.07 -2.78
C LYS A 49 3.05 -8.08 -3.58
N SER A 50 3.00 -8.06 -4.91
CA SER A 50 4.19 -7.89 -5.74
C SER A 50 4.86 -6.52 -5.56
N SER A 51 4.18 -5.56 -4.92
CA SER A 51 4.75 -4.28 -4.51
C SER A 51 6.01 -4.44 -3.64
N THR A 52 6.11 -5.51 -2.86
CA THR A 52 7.32 -5.83 -2.07
C THR A 52 8.53 -6.07 -2.97
N ILE A 53 8.35 -6.79 -4.07
CA ILE A 53 9.41 -7.03 -5.07
C ILE A 53 9.80 -5.70 -5.71
N LEU A 54 8.81 -4.90 -6.10
CA LEU A 54 9.03 -3.57 -6.68
C LEU A 54 9.76 -2.65 -5.69
N THR A 55 9.41 -2.69 -4.41
CA THR A 55 10.10 -1.92 -3.35
C THR A 55 11.58 -2.32 -3.25
N ILE A 56 11.91 -3.60 -3.32
CA ILE A 56 13.30 -4.08 -3.26
C ILE A 56 14.09 -3.60 -4.48
N ILE A 57 13.49 -3.66 -5.67
CA ILE A 57 14.11 -3.17 -6.91
C ILE A 57 14.35 -1.66 -6.82
N LEU A 58 13.35 -0.89 -6.37
CA LEU A 58 13.48 0.55 -6.20
C LEU A 58 14.52 0.91 -5.12
N ALA A 59 14.56 0.17 -4.01
CA ALA A 59 15.56 0.38 -2.96
C ALA A 59 16.99 0.15 -3.49
N PHE A 60 17.19 -0.88 -4.32
CA PHE A 60 18.47 -1.11 -4.99
C PHE A 60 18.87 0.06 -5.90
N ILE A 61 17.93 0.57 -6.70
CA ILE A 61 18.19 1.66 -7.66
C ILE A 61 18.47 2.98 -6.93
N PHE A 62 17.64 3.35 -5.96
CA PHE A 62 17.69 4.65 -5.29
C PHE A 62 18.74 4.74 -4.19
N PHE A 63 18.89 3.69 -3.40
CA PHE A 63 19.81 3.67 -2.25
C PHE A 63 21.11 2.94 -2.53
N ARG A 64 21.26 2.33 -3.71
CA ARG A 64 22.41 1.48 -4.07
C ARG A 64 22.69 0.42 -2.99
N GLU A 65 21.64 -0.07 -2.33
CA GLU A 65 21.79 -1.10 -1.32
C GLU A 65 22.27 -2.41 -1.96
N GLU A 66 23.23 -3.06 -1.33
CA GLU A 66 23.65 -4.39 -1.76
C GLU A 66 22.50 -5.39 -1.60
N ILE A 67 22.26 -6.17 -2.65
CA ILE A 67 21.29 -7.27 -2.59
C ILE A 67 21.96 -8.41 -1.84
N SER A 68 21.69 -8.49 -0.53
CA SER A 68 22.11 -9.64 0.25
C SER A 68 21.46 -10.93 -0.27
N ALA A 69 22.20 -12.06 -0.21
CA ALA A 69 21.68 -13.38 -0.56
C ALA A 69 20.35 -13.70 0.15
N LEU A 70 20.19 -13.24 1.39
CA LEU A 70 18.94 -13.39 2.14
C LEU A 70 17.78 -12.62 1.48
N LYS A 71 18.01 -11.39 1.02
CA LYS A 71 16.98 -10.59 0.28
C LYS A 71 16.57 -11.31 -1.00
N LEU A 72 17.51 -11.90 -1.72
CA LEU A 72 17.25 -12.67 -2.94
C LEU A 72 16.36 -13.89 -2.66
N VAL A 73 16.68 -14.66 -1.62
CA VAL A 73 15.87 -15.81 -1.20
C VAL A 73 14.46 -15.37 -0.84
N CYS A 74 14.29 -14.27 -0.10
CA CYS A 74 12.97 -13.72 0.23
C CYS A 74 12.17 -13.33 -1.01
N VAL A 75 12.80 -12.70 -2.00
CA VAL A 75 12.14 -12.35 -3.28
C VAL A 75 11.66 -13.60 -4.01
N VAL A 76 12.51 -14.64 -4.08
CA VAL A 76 12.13 -15.91 -4.72
C VAL A 76 10.97 -16.57 -3.98
N LEU A 77 11.00 -16.62 -2.65
CA LEU A 77 9.90 -17.19 -1.85
C LEU A 77 8.58 -16.41 -2.03
N ILE A 78 8.63 -15.08 -2.02
CA ILE A 78 7.46 -14.24 -2.27
C ILE A 78 6.91 -14.50 -3.68
N THR A 79 7.77 -14.59 -4.69
CA THR A 79 7.37 -14.85 -6.07
C THR A 79 6.70 -16.22 -6.20
N ILE A 80 7.28 -17.25 -5.61
CA ILE A 80 6.72 -18.61 -5.61
C ILE A 80 5.36 -18.61 -4.89
N GLY A 81 5.27 -18.03 -3.69
CA GLY A 81 4.02 -17.96 -2.93
C GLY A 81 2.92 -17.21 -3.68
N THR A 82 3.25 -16.10 -4.32
CA THR A 82 2.33 -15.31 -5.16
C THR A 82 1.86 -16.12 -6.36
N TYR A 83 2.76 -16.81 -7.04
CA TYR A 83 2.43 -17.68 -8.18
C TYR A 83 1.51 -18.84 -7.77
N MET A 84 1.84 -19.53 -6.66
CA MET A 84 1.00 -20.62 -6.14
C MET A 84 -0.42 -20.15 -5.77
N MET A 85 -0.55 -18.92 -5.25
CA MET A 85 -1.84 -18.35 -4.89
C MET A 85 -2.73 -18.13 -6.14
N ILE A 86 -2.13 -17.70 -7.25
CA ILE A 86 -2.85 -17.52 -8.51
C ILE A 86 -3.25 -18.87 -9.09
N THR A 87 -2.29 -19.81 -9.21
CA THR A 87 -2.48 -21.09 -9.90
C THR A 87 -3.47 -22.01 -9.17
N LYS A 88 -3.48 -22.02 -7.84
CA LYS A 88 -4.36 -22.92 -7.07
C LYS A 88 -5.85 -22.66 -7.30
N LYS A 89 -6.23 -21.50 -7.83
CA LYS A 89 -7.63 -21.15 -8.06
C LYS A 89 -8.10 -21.29 -9.50
N GLU A 90 -7.21 -21.34 -10.48
CA GLU A 90 -7.59 -21.67 -11.85
C GLU A 90 -8.21 -23.09 -11.96
N ILE A 91 -7.76 -23.99 -11.05
CA ILE A 91 -8.27 -25.38 -10.98
C ILE A 91 -9.68 -25.44 -10.35
N SER A 92 -10.13 -24.41 -9.63
CA SER A 92 -11.42 -24.43 -8.90
C SER A 92 -12.51 -23.57 -9.53
N GLN A 93 -12.28 -22.92 -10.67
CA GLN A 93 -13.18 -21.90 -11.24
C GLN A 93 -13.60 -22.13 -12.69
N ASP A 94 -13.85 -23.38 -13.09
CA ASP A 94 -14.47 -23.66 -14.39
C ASP A 94 -15.96 -23.27 -14.47
N GLU A 95 -16.57 -22.73 -13.41
CA GLU A 95 -18.01 -22.44 -13.37
C GLU A 95 -18.44 -20.97 -13.16
N GLN A 96 -17.53 -20.00 -13.01
CA GLN A 96 -17.94 -18.62 -12.76
C GLN A 96 -17.24 -17.54 -13.61
N ASP A 97 -16.85 -17.87 -14.83
CA ASP A 97 -16.26 -16.91 -15.77
C ASP A 97 -17.35 -16.13 -16.53
N LYS A 98 -18.14 -15.33 -15.80
CA LYS A 98 -19.08 -14.33 -16.37
C LYS A 98 -18.80 -12.90 -15.94
N THR A 99 -17.61 -12.56 -15.57
CA THR A 99 -17.21 -11.16 -15.43
C THR A 99 -16.30 -10.75 -16.58
N LYS A 100 -16.98 -10.41 -17.67
CA LYS A 100 -16.42 -9.89 -18.91
C LYS A 100 -15.42 -8.75 -18.67
N GLY A 101 -14.19 -8.93 -19.17
CA GLY A 101 -13.62 -8.01 -20.14
C GLY A 101 -13.28 -6.58 -19.73
N SER A 102 -13.19 -6.23 -18.46
CA SER A 102 -12.64 -4.92 -18.09
C SER A 102 -11.23 -5.09 -17.53
N HIS A 103 -10.22 -4.77 -18.32
CA HIS A 103 -8.82 -4.69 -17.85
C HIS A 103 -8.61 -3.59 -16.79
N GLY A 104 -9.68 -2.89 -16.41
CA GLY A 104 -9.65 -1.80 -15.43
C GLY A 104 -9.20 -2.25 -14.04
N TRP A 105 -9.58 -3.45 -13.58
CA TRP A 105 -9.12 -3.96 -12.28
C TRP A 105 -7.60 -4.16 -12.24
N LEU A 106 -7.00 -4.61 -13.34
CA LEU A 106 -5.55 -4.81 -13.44
C LEU A 106 -4.81 -3.46 -13.36
N PHE A 107 -5.33 -2.45 -14.06
CA PHE A 107 -4.77 -1.10 -13.99
C PHE A 107 -4.74 -0.56 -12.54
N TYR A 108 -5.85 -0.68 -11.82
CA TYR A 108 -5.93 -0.26 -10.42
C TYR A 108 -5.06 -1.11 -9.50
N ALA A 109 -4.96 -2.42 -9.73
CA ALA A 109 -4.10 -3.30 -8.94
C ALA A 109 -2.61 -2.98 -9.13
N VAL A 110 -2.17 -2.74 -10.37
CA VAL A 110 -0.79 -2.33 -10.66
C VAL A 110 -0.50 -0.95 -10.08
N LEU A 111 -1.44 -0.01 -10.22
CA LEU A 111 -1.30 1.33 -9.67
C LEU A 111 -1.20 1.30 -8.14
N SER A 112 -1.98 0.44 -7.47
CA SER A 112 -1.87 0.18 -6.03
C SER A 112 -0.47 -0.30 -5.65
N ALA A 113 0.07 -1.29 -6.37
CA ALA A 113 1.41 -1.81 -6.12
C ALA A 113 2.51 -0.76 -6.31
N VAL A 114 2.39 0.10 -7.32
CA VAL A 114 3.32 1.22 -7.55
C VAL A 114 3.27 2.21 -6.39
N PHE A 115 2.08 2.64 -5.97
CA PHE A 115 1.95 3.56 -4.84
C PHE A 115 2.41 2.92 -3.53
N ALA A 116 2.16 1.62 -3.31
CA ALA A 116 2.64 0.90 -2.13
C ALA A 116 4.18 0.86 -2.06
N SER A 117 4.85 0.61 -3.19
CA SER A 117 6.31 0.63 -3.26
C SER A 117 6.87 2.04 -3.07
N LEU A 118 6.23 3.06 -3.67
CA LEU A 118 6.61 4.46 -3.49
C LEU A 118 6.46 4.90 -2.03
N THR A 119 5.38 4.48 -1.36
CA THR A 119 5.17 4.70 0.08
C THR A 119 6.36 4.21 0.91
N SER A 120 6.86 3.01 0.61
CA SER A 120 7.98 2.39 1.34
C SER A 120 9.27 3.17 1.13
N ILE A 121 9.56 3.59 -0.10
CA ILE A 121 10.76 4.36 -0.44
C ILE A 121 10.73 5.75 0.21
N LEU A 122 9.62 6.48 0.04
CA LEU A 122 9.45 7.81 0.63
C LEU A 122 9.47 7.74 2.17
N GLY A 123 8.83 6.71 2.73
CA GLY A 123 8.82 6.47 4.17
C GLY A 123 10.23 6.21 4.72
N LYS A 124 11.05 5.44 3.98
CA LYS A 124 12.43 5.17 4.38
C LYS A 124 13.25 6.45 4.45
N VAL A 125 13.20 7.28 3.39
CA VAL A 125 13.90 8.58 3.38
C VAL A 125 13.40 9.50 4.48
N GLY A 126 12.08 9.53 4.72
CA GLY A 126 11.49 10.39 5.73
C GLY A 126 11.80 9.99 7.17
N ILE A 127 12.15 8.71 7.42
CA ILE A 127 12.44 8.20 8.78
C ILE A 127 13.94 8.21 9.09
N GLU A 128 14.79 8.50 8.13
CA GLU A 128 16.24 8.37 8.26
C GLU A 128 16.81 9.24 9.40
N GLU A 129 16.25 10.44 9.61
CA GLU A 129 16.73 11.42 10.59
C GLU A 129 15.89 11.47 11.88
N ILE A 130 14.81 10.69 12.00
CA ILE A 130 13.89 10.75 13.14
C ILE A 130 13.58 9.35 13.70
N ASN A 131 13.00 9.33 14.90
CA ASN A 131 12.51 8.10 15.49
C ASN A 131 11.43 7.46 14.61
N SER A 132 11.58 6.17 14.28
CA SER A 132 10.66 5.42 13.41
C SER A 132 9.20 5.46 13.88
N ASN A 133 8.95 5.47 15.21
CA ASN A 133 7.60 5.57 15.76
C ASN A 133 6.99 6.95 15.48
N LEU A 134 7.79 8.02 15.56
CA LEU A 134 7.34 9.37 15.25
C LEU A 134 7.02 9.52 13.76
N GLY A 135 7.89 9.02 12.88
CA GLY A 135 7.65 9.01 11.44
C GLY A 135 6.38 8.24 11.06
N THR A 136 6.15 7.09 11.70
CA THR A 136 4.93 6.30 11.50
C THR A 136 3.69 7.06 12.00
N ALA A 137 3.75 7.73 13.14
CA ALA A 137 2.65 8.52 13.67
C ALA A 137 2.27 9.67 12.72
N ILE A 138 3.25 10.42 12.20
CA ILE A 138 3.03 11.50 11.23
C ILE A 138 2.36 10.95 9.96
N ARG A 139 2.87 9.87 9.39
CA ARG A 139 2.27 9.23 8.20
C ARG A 139 0.84 8.79 8.46
N THR A 140 0.57 8.18 9.62
CA THR A 140 -0.77 7.72 9.98
C THR A 140 -1.74 8.90 10.12
N ALA A 141 -1.30 10.03 10.67
CA ALA A 141 -2.12 11.24 10.73
C ALA A 141 -2.49 11.76 9.33
N VAL A 142 -1.54 11.76 8.38
CA VAL A 142 -1.81 12.14 6.99
C VAL A 142 -2.81 11.18 6.33
N VAL A 143 -2.64 9.86 6.52
CA VAL A 143 -3.59 8.85 6.00
C VAL A 143 -4.98 9.03 6.60
N LEU A 144 -5.07 9.35 7.89
CA LEU A 144 -6.35 9.63 8.55
C LEU A 144 -7.06 10.84 7.94
N ILE A 145 -6.33 11.93 7.70
CA ILE A 145 -6.87 13.13 7.04
C ILE A 145 -7.37 12.77 5.63
N MET A 146 -6.59 12.02 4.86
CA MET A 146 -7.00 11.56 3.54
C MET A 146 -8.25 10.69 3.59
N ALA A 147 -8.35 9.78 4.54
CA ALA A 147 -9.53 8.92 4.72
C ALA A 147 -10.78 9.76 4.98
N TRP A 148 -10.70 10.78 5.82
CA TRP A 148 -11.79 11.71 6.06
C TRP A 148 -12.16 12.50 4.80
N ILE A 149 -11.17 13.03 4.06
CA ILE A 149 -11.43 13.73 2.78
C ILE A 149 -12.20 12.82 1.82
N VAL A 150 -11.79 11.55 1.69
CA VAL A 150 -12.47 10.58 0.82
C VAL A 150 -13.92 10.36 1.27
N VAL A 151 -14.18 10.22 2.58
CA VAL A 151 -15.55 10.06 3.12
C VAL A 151 -16.41 11.28 2.79
N PHE A 152 -15.86 12.50 2.92
CA PHE A 152 -16.57 13.73 2.58
C PHE A 152 -16.85 13.85 1.09
N VAL A 153 -15.84 13.59 0.24
CA VAL A 153 -15.99 13.68 -1.23
C VAL A 153 -16.95 12.63 -1.77
N THR A 154 -16.96 11.43 -1.20
CA THR A 154 -17.88 10.35 -1.61
C THR A 154 -19.29 10.49 -1.02
N GLY A 155 -19.52 11.47 -0.15
CA GLY A 155 -20.84 11.75 0.46
C GLY A 155 -21.36 10.64 1.39
N LYS A 156 -20.54 9.66 1.73
CA LYS A 156 -20.93 8.48 2.55
C LYS A 156 -20.98 8.75 4.05
N GLN A 157 -20.95 10.00 4.48
CA GLN A 157 -21.06 10.39 5.89
C GLN A 157 -22.40 9.95 6.52
N HIS A 158 -23.46 9.81 5.72
CA HIS A 158 -24.75 9.31 6.21
C HIS A 158 -24.73 7.83 6.60
N THR A 159 -23.85 7.03 5.99
CA THR A 159 -23.71 5.60 6.31
C THR A 159 -23.12 5.39 7.71
N ILE A 160 -22.30 6.34 8.21
CA ILE A 160 -21.73 6.28 9.56
C ILE A 160 -22.80 6.40 10.65
N LYS A 161 -23.88 7.15 10.38
CA LYS A 161 -25.02 7.27 11.30
C LYS A 161 -25.92 6.03 11.32
N HIS A 162 -25.82 5.16 10.32
CA HIS A 162 -26.63 3.95 10.16
C HIS A 162 -25.87 2.66 10.47
N ILE A 163 -24.71 2.74 11.10
CA ILE A 163 -24.06 1.58 11.69
C ILE A 163 -24.90 1.24 12.93
N GLU A 164 -25.87 0.33 12.74
CA GLU A 164 -26.67 -0.19 13.84
C GLU A 164 -25.75 -0.83 14.87
N LYS A 165 -25.99 -0.45 16.10
CA LYS A 165 -25.31 -0.90 17.31
C LYS A 165 -25.81 -2.30 17.68
N ASN A 166 -25.80 -3.22 16.74
CA ASN A 166 -26.25 -4.61 16.89
C ASN A 166 -25.10 -5.53 16.44
N GLU A 167 -24.08 -5.63 17.31
CA GLU A 167 -23.32 -6.87 17.58
C GLU A 167 -22.54 -6.66 18.88
#